data_0352169f20384d96161c20290551bd70
#
_entry.id   0352169f20384d96161c20290551bd70
#
_cell.length_a   1.000
_cell.length_b   1.000
_cell.length_c   1.000
_cell.angle_alpha   90.00
_cell.angle_beta   90.00
_cell.angle_gamma   90.00
#
_symmetry.space_group_name_H-M   'P 1'
#
loop_
_entity.id
_entity.type
_entity.pdbx_description
1 polymer ?
#
loop_
_entity_poly.entity_id
_entity_poly.type
_entity_poly.pdbx_seq_one_letter_code
_entity_poly.pdbx_strand_id
1 'polypeptide(L)'
;MRGPRWISATAPRGTIDKYAAPYNLGLFQRIASHRPLPREARLPVSYSVKEIFHTLQGEGAQAGRPAVFCRFAGCNLWSGREEDRAEAVCRFCDTDFVGVDGVNGGRFANAQALAAAIDDQWQPGGSLHKYVVFTGGEPLLQLDALLISAMHDRGFEVAIETNGTLPVTEGVDWVCVSPKQGAALVLERGDEIKVVVPQADQDLAAFEQLNFQHFFLQPMDGPDKQRNTEFAINTCKQRPRWRLSVQMHKLLQLP
;
A
#
# COMPACT_ATOMS: atom_id res chain seq x y z
N MET A 1 -50.72 -8.69 13.21
CA MET A 1 -49.39 -8.29 13.72
C MET A 1 -48.60 -7.68 12.56
N ARG A 2 -48.34 -6.39 12.62
CA ARG A 2 -47.68 -5.65 11.51
C ARG A 2 -46.18 -5.58 11.81
N GLY A 3 -45.34 -6.07 10.89
CA GLY A 3 -43.89 -6.01 11.00
C GLY A 3 -43.35 -4.60 10.76
N PRO A 4 -42.14 -4.25 11.25
CA PRO A 4 -41.57 -2.91 11.15
C PRO A 4 -41.07 -2.59 9.74
N ARG A 5 -41.39 -1.38 9.26
CA ARG A 5 -40.86 -0.82 8.01
C ARG A 5 -39.46 -0.28 8.25
N TRP A 6 -38.48 -0.74 7.46
CA TRP A 6 -37.16 -0.14 7.40
C TRP A 6 -37.19 1.07 6.47
N ILE A 7 -36.85 2.23 7.01
CA ILE A 7 -36.65 3.46 6.22
C ILE A 7 -35.20 3.49 5.74
N SER A 8 -35.04 3.45 4.43
CA SER A 8 -33.76 3.65 3.75
C SER A 8 -33.37 5.13 3.83
N ALA A 9 -32.34 5.46 4.59
CA ALA A 9 -31.70 6.77 4.55
C ALA A 9 -30.40 6.65 3.75
N THR A 10 -30.41 7.12 2.51
CA THR A 10 -29.21 7.35 1.71
C THR A 10 -28.59 8.69 2.10
N ALA A 11 -27.50 8.67 2.87
CA ALA A 11 -26.64 9.82 3.06
C ALA A 11 -25.56 9.85 1.98
N PRO A 12 -25.21 11.03 1.41
CA PRO A 12 -24.12 11.13 0.45
C PRO A 12 -22.80 10.89 1.18
N ARG A 13 -21.99 9.99 0.66
CA ARG A 13 -20.62 9.75 1.15
C ARG A 13 -19.72 10.91 0.68
N GLY A 14 -19.50 11.87 1.57
CA GLY A 14 -18.36 12.77 1.45
C GLY A 14 -17.12 11.99 1.85
N THR A 15 -16.18 11.85 0.95
CA THR A 15 -14.84 11.32 1.24
C THR A 15 -14.14 12.29 2.19
N ILE A 16 -14.03 11.92 3.47
CA ILE A 16 -13.20 12.63 4.43
C ILE A 16 -11.79 12.10 4.25
N ASP A 17 -10.86 12.96 3.85
CA ASP A 17 -9.43 12.63 3.85
C ASP A 17 -8.97 12.33 5.29
N LYS A 18 -8.92 11.04 5.64
CA LYS A 18 -8.54 10.57 6.97
C LYS A 18 -7.05 10.77 7.30
N TYR A 19 -6.26 11.25 6.33
CA TYR A 19 -4.82 11.44 6.47
C TYR A 19 -4.36 12.90 6.32
N ALA A 20 -5.25 13.87 6.05
CA ALA A 20 -4.89 15.29 5.96
C ALA A 20 -4.45 15.87 7.32
N ALA A 21 -3.31 16.54 7.35
CA ALA A 21 -2.83 17.25 8.53
C ALA A 21 -3.70 18.49 8.80
N PRO A 22 -3.95 18.90 10.05
CA PRO A 22 -4.58 20.17 10.35
C PRO A 22 -3.61 21.32 10.03
N TYR A 23 -3.82 22.00 8.91
CA TYR A 23 -3.12 23.24 8.64
C TYR A 23 -3.72 24.36 9.47
N ASN A 24 -2.85 25.06 10.20
CA ASN A 24 -3.18 26.22 10.99
C ASN A 24 -3.56 27.40 10.08
N LEU A 25 -4.85 27.73 9.99
CA LEU A 25 -5.40 28.85 9.23
C LEU A 25 -5.19 30.15 10.02
N GLY A 26 -3.99 30.70 9.92
CA GLY A 26 -3.68 32.04 10.40
C GLY A 26 -2.83 32.81 9.43
N LEU A 27 -3.40 33.88 8.89
CA LEU A 27 -2.80 34.92 8.05
C LEU A 27 -2.53 34.54 6.57
N PHE A 28 -3.51 34.80 5.71
CA PHE A 28 -3.28 35.47 4.41
C PHE A 28 -4.63 35.88 3.81
N GLN A 29 -5.17 37.02 4.23
CA GLN A 29 -6.11 37.80 3.45
C GLN A 29 -5.32 38.86 2.67
N ARG A 30 -5.43 38.77 1.37
CA ARG A 30 -5.26 39.70 0.22
C ARG A 30 -4.33 39.11 -0.82
N ILE A 31 -4.88 38.70 -1.95
CA ILE A 31 -4.94 39.43 -3.22
C ILE A 31 -5.70 38.54 -4.21
N ALA A 32 -6.87 38.97 -4.61
CA ALA A 32 -7.63 38.37 -5.70
C ALA A 32 -7.18 38.95 -7.04
N SER A 33 -6.57 38.12 -7.88
CA SER A 33 -6.67 38.26 -9.35
C SER A 33 -6.46 36.84 -9.91
N HIS A 34 -7.57 36.13 -10.10
CA HIS A 34 -7.56 34.83 -10.75
C HIS A 34 -7.31 34.99 -12.24
N ARG A 35 -6.05 34.98 -12.65
CA ARG A 35 -5.70 34.51 -13.98
C ARG A 35 -5.66 32.99 -13.92
N PRO A 36 -6.43 32.23 -14.70
CA PRO A 36 -6.22 30.80 -14.81
C PRO A 36 -4.80 30.59 -15.33
N LEU A 37 -4.00 29.85 -14.55
CA LEU A 37 -2.70 29.39 -15.00
C LEU A 37 -2.90 28.63 -16.32
N PRO A 38 -2.01 28.81 -17.33
CA PRO A 38 -2.08 28.02 -18.54
C PRO A 38 -2.05 26.55 -18.13
N ARG A 39 -2.93 25.75 -18.75
CA ARG A 39 -2.85 24.29 -18.68
C ARG A 39 -1.46 23.91 -19.18
N GLU A 40 -0.49 23.81 -18.28
CA GLU A 40 0.73 23.11 -18.59
C GLU A 40 0.30 21.74 -19.10
N ALA A 41 0.68 21.44 -20.32
CA ALA A 41 0.50 20.13 -20.91
C ALA A 41 1.29 19.17 -20.00
N ARG A 42 0.60 18.58 -18.98
CA ARG A 42 1.17 17.50 -18.20
C ARG A 42 1.53 16.42 -19.21
N LEU A 43 2.80 16.12 -19.30
CA LEU A 43 3.27 14.94 -20.03
C LEU A 43 2.40 13.77 -19.56
N PRO A 44 1.93 12.91 -20.47
CA PRO A 44 1.10 11.78 -20.07
C PRO A 44 1.88 10.98 -19.04
N VAL A 45 1.31 10.86 -17.83
CA VAL A 45 1.89 10.03 -16.77
C VAL A 45 1.82 8.60 -17.25
N SER A 46 2.97 7.98 -17.48
CA SER A 46 3.06 6.58 -17.84
C SER A 46 3.46 5.77 -16.61
N TYR A 47 2.88 4.58 -16.48
CA TYR A 47 3.15 3.67 -15.37
C TYR A 47 3.97 2.49 -15.84
N SER A 48 5.01 2.15 -15.09
CA SER A 48 5.84 0.96 -15.31
C SER A 48 5.45 -0.10 -14.29
N VAL A 49 4.78 -1.15 -14.75
CA VAL A 49 4.21 -2.21 -13.91
C VAL A 49 4.97 -3.50 -14.16
N LYS A 50 5.51 -4.10 -13.09
CA LYS A 50 6.20 -5.40 -13.14
C LYS A 50 5.20 -6.50 -13.46
N GLU A 51 4.08 -6.54 -12.72
CA GLU A 51 3.06 -7.59 -12.86
C GLU A 51 1.70 -7.15 -12.31
N ILE A 52 0.62 -7.79 -12.82
CA ILE A 52 -0.74 -7.65 -12.32
C ILE A 52 -1.35 -9.06 -12.23
N PHE A 53 -1.85 -9.45 -11.05
CA PHE A 53 -2.45 -10.78 -10.86
C PHE A 53 -3.54 -10.76 -9.78
N HIS A 54 -4.52 -11.65 -9.92
CA HIS A 54 -5.60 -11.85 -8.94
C HIS A 54 -5.20 -12.97 -7.97
N THR A 55 -5.30 -12.70 -6.68
CA THR A 55 -4.94 -13.63 -5.61
C THR A 55 -5.70 -13.30 -4.32
N LEU A 56 -5.23 -13.84 -3.20
CA LEU A 56 -5.63 -13.41 -1.85
C LEU A 56 -4.55 -12.54 -1.24
N GLN A 57 -4.94 -11.44 -0.55
CA GLN A 57 -4.00 -10.74 0.34
C GLN A 57 -3.44 -11.74 1.36
N GLY A 58 -2.14 -11.91 1.38
CA GLY A 58 -1.46 -12.92 2.21
C GLY A 58 -0.99 -12.43 3.56
N GLU A 59 -1.10 -11.11 3.87
CA GLU A 59 -0.44 -10.48 4.99
C GLU A 59 -1.35 -9.46 5.69
N GLY A 60 -1.02 -9.15 6.96
CA GLY A 60 -1.63 -8.07 7.71
C GLY A 60 -3.11 -8.26 8.04
N ALA A 61 -3.81 -7.15 8.23
CA ALA A 61 -5.22 -7.15 8.67
C ALA A 61 -6.19 -7.59 7.57
N GLN A 62 -5.81 -7.46 6.30
CA GLN A 62 -6.63 -7.85 5.15
C GLN A 62 -6.34 -9.29 4.66
N ALA A 63 -5.53 -10.07 5.40
CA ALA A 63 -5.17 -11.43 5.02
C ALA A 63 -6.41 -12.31 4.76
N GLY A 64 -6.38 -13.05 3.65
CA GLY A 64 -7.47 -13.89 3.17
C GLY A 64 -8.48 -13.20 2.26
N ARG A 65 -8.40 -11.87 2.08
CA ARG A 65 -9.30 -11.10 1.21
C ARG A 65 -8.89 -11.25 -0.26
N PRO A 66 -9.82 -11.55 -1.21
CA PRO A 66 -9.54 -11.51 -2.63
C PRO A 66 -9.07 -10.11 -3.05
N ALA A 67 -8.00 -10.05 -3.85
CA ALA A 67 -7.39 -8.82 -4.30
C ALA A 67 -6.74 -8.96 -5.67
N VAL A 68 -6.69 -7.88 -6.45
CA VAL A 68 -5.77 -7.75 -7.56
C VAL A 68 -4.53 -7.02 -7.07
N PHE A 69 -3.38 -7.65 -7.20
CA PHE A 69 -2.10 -7.01 -6.93
C PHE A 69 -1.57 -6.35 -8.20
N CYS A 70 -1.21 -5.08 -8.08
CA CYS A 70 -0.50 -4.32 -9.10
C CYS A 70 0.88 -3.94 -8.56
N ARG A 71 1.92 -4.62 -9.03
CA ARG A 71 3.30 -4.38 -8.62
C ARG A 71 3.98 -3.41 -9.56
N PHE A 72 4.25 -2.20 -9.10
CA PHE A 72 5.06 -1.23 -9.84
C PHE A 72 6.52 -1.63 -9.89
N ALA A 73 7.18 -1.25 -10.98
CA ALA A 73 8.63 -1.36 -11.11
C ALA A 73 9.35 -0.20 -10.39
N GLY A 74 10.49 -0.50 -9.79
CA GLY A 74 11.38 0.48 -9.15
C GLY A 74 11.10 0.71 -7.66
N CYS A 75 12.18 1.05 -6.95
CA CYS A 75 12.18 1.35 -5.51
C CYS A 75 13.20 2.45 -5.21
N ASN A 76 12.95 3.25 -4.19
CA ASN A 76 13.88 4.27 -3.72
C ASN A 76 14.87 3.78 -2.64
N LEU A 77 14.74 2.53 -2.18
CA LEU A 77 15.60 1.96 -1.13
C LEU A 77 16.57 0.89 -1.64
N TRP A 78 16.33 0.38 -2.83
CA TRP A 78 17.19 -0.59 -3.50
C TRP A 78 16.94 -0.58 -5.02
N SER A 79 17.99 -0.77 -5.81
CA SER A 79 17.90 -0.85 -7.28
C SER A 79 17.18 -2.12 -7.79
N GLY A 80 17.07 -3.14 -6.93
CA GLY A 80 16.60 -4.46 -7.30
C GLY A 80 17.67 -5.37 -7.91
N ARG A 81 18.91 -4.88 -8.07
CA ARG A 81 20.03 -5.67 -8.59
C ARG A 81 20.82 -6.26 -7.45
N GLU A 82 21.16 -7.55 -7.56
CA GLU A 82 21.87 -8.24 -6.49
C GLU A 82 23.27 -7.66 -6.24
N GLU A 83 23.94 -7.17 -7.29
CA GLU A 83 25.23 -6.49 -7.21
C GLU A 83 25.23 -5.23 -6.32
N ASP A 84 24.07 -4.55 -6.21
CA ASP A 84 23.90 -3.32 -5.43
C ASP A 84 23.37 -3.61 -4.00
N ARG A 85 23.06 -4.86 -3.66
CA ARG A 85 22.42 -5.21 -2.38
C ARG A 85 23.24 -4.80 -1.16
N ALA A 86 24.55 -4.89 -1.23
CA ALA A 86 25.44 -4.54 -0.11
C ALA A 86 25.33 -3.06 0.28
N GLU A 87 25.08 -2.19 -0.70
CA GLU A 87 24.95 -0.73 -0.53
C GLU A 87 23.49 -0.29 -0.35
N ALA A 88 22.52 -1.20 -0.52
CA ALA A 88 21.11 -0.89 -0.41
C ALA A 88 20.71 -0.54 1.04
N VAL A 89 19.76 0.38 1.19
CA VAL A 89 19.10 0.63 2.48
C VAL A 89 18.27 -0.60 2.88
N CYS A 90 17.45 -1.15 1.96
CA CYS A 90 16.70 -2.36 2.19
C CYS A 90 17.45 -3.59 1.65
N ARG A 91 18.23 -4.26 2.50
CA ARG A 91 19.11 -5.39 2.10
C ARG A 91 18.42 -6.75 2.11
N PHE A 92 17.24 -6.86 2.72
CA PHE A 92 16.50 -8.12 2.89
C PHE A 92 15.28 -8.24 1.97
N CYS A 93 15.17 -7.37 0.96
CA CYS A 93 14.05 -7.41 0.04
C CYS A 93 14.02 -8.72 -0.74
N ASP A 94 12.87 -9.41 -0.70
CA ASP A 94 12.59 -10.68 -1.38
C ASP A 94 11.67 -10.51 -2.60
N THR A 95 11.41 -9.25 -2.99
CA THR A 95 10.47 -8.91 -4.07
C THR A 95 11.22 -8.62 -5.37
N ASP A 96 10.81 -9.28 -6.45
CA ASP A 96 11.22 -8.89 -7.81
C ASP A 96 10.32 -7.76 -8.32
N PHE A 97 10.90 -6.57 -8.45
CA PHE A 97 10.25 -5.38 -8.99
C PHE A 97 11.04 -4.77 -10.16
N VAL A 98 12.01 -5.49 -10.70
CA VAL A 98 12.85 -5.02 -11.81
C VAL A 98 12.19 -5.35 -13.15
N GLY A 99 12.14 -4.36 -14.04
CA GLY A 99 11.53 -4.55 -15.36
C GLY A 99 10.00 -4.49 -15.35
N VAL A 100 9.40 -4.89 -16.48
CA VAL A 100 7.94 -4.85 -16.72
C VAL A 100 7.46 -6.13 -17.39
N ASP A 101 8.15 -7.22 -17.18
CA ASP A 101 8.08 -8.47 -17.93
C ASP A 101 7.35 -9.61 -17.17
N GLY A 102 6.78 -9.31 -16.00
CA GLY A 102 5.95 -10.24 -15.25
C GLY A 102 4.56 -10.42 -15.87
N VAL A 103 3.75 -11.25 -15.24
CA VAL A 103 2.38 -11.58 -15.72
C VAL A 103 1.55 -10.29 -15.82
N ASN A 104 0.99 -10.03 -17.02
CA ASN A 104 0.21 -8.81 -17.32
C ASN A 104 0.96 -7.50 -17.03
N GLY A 105 2.28 -7.55 -16.86
CA GLY A 105 3.15 -6.38 -16.71
C GLY A 105 3.27 -5.59 -18.00
N GLY A 106 3.82 -4.38 -17.90
CA GLY A 106 3.99 -3.53 -19.08
C GLY A 106 4.19 -2.06 -18.72
N ARG A 107 4.23 -1.24 -19.79
CA ARG A 107 4.18 0.22 -19.70
C ARG A 107 2.79 0.69 -20.12
N PHE A 108 2.09 1.34 -19.21
CA PHE A 108 0.74 1.86 -19.43
C PHE A 108 0.79 3.36 -19.66
N ALA A 109 0.21 3.81 -20.77
CA ALA A 109 0.35 5.19 -21.23
C ALA A 109 -0.42 6.21 -20.37
N ASN A 110 -1.39 5.76 -19.56
CA ASN A 110 -2.21 6.62 -18.69
C ASN A 110 -2.96 5.78 -17.65
N ALA A 111 -3.58 6.47 -16.67
CA ALA A 111 -4.35 5.87 -15.59
C ALA A 111 -5.50 4.97 -16.07
N GLN A 112 -6.21 5.37 -17.11
CA GLN A 112 -7.35 4.60 -17.63
C GLN A 112 -6.93 3.27 -18.23
N ALA A 113 -5.79 3.26 -18.94
CA ALA A 113 -5.24 2.03 -19.53
C ALA A 113 -4.79 1.04 -18.42
N LEU A 114 -4.12 1.55 -17.37
CA LEU A 114 -3.71 0.68 -16.25
C LEU A 114 -4.92 0.20 -15.46
N ALA A 115 -5.88 1.09 -15.15
CA ALA A 115 -7.08 0.72 -14.42
C ALA A 115 -7.93 -0.32 -15.17
N ALA A 116 -8.01 -0.25 -16.50
CA ALA A 116 -8.67 -1.26 -17.31
C ALA A 116 -7.96 -2.62 -17.19
N ALA A 117 -6.62 -2.65 -17.31
CA ALA A 117 -5.84 -3.88 -17.18
C ALA A 117 -5.97 -4.53 -15.79
N ILE A 118 -6.08 -3.72 -14.73
CA ILE A 118 -6.33 -4.22 -13.37
C ILE A 118 -7.76 -4.79 -13.27
N ASP A 119 -8.76 -4.09 -13.82
CA ASP A 119 -10.16 -4.53 -13.79
C ASP A 119 -10.37 -5.83 -14.56
N ASP A 120 -9.67 -6.03 -15.67
CA ASP A 120 -9.69 -7.26 -16.44
C ASP A 120 -9.20 -8.51 -15.65
N GLN A 121 -8.41 -8.30 -14.59
CA GLN A 121 -7.97 -9.39 -13.71
C GLN A 121 -9.02 -9.76 -12.65
N TRP A 122 -9.99 -8.88 -12.37
CA TRP A 122 -11.03 -9.19 -11.39
C TRP A 122 -12.02 -10.20 -11.98
N GLN A 123 -12.13 -11.38 -11.36
CA GLN A 123 -12.91 -12.50 -11.88
C GLN A 123 -14.40 -12.16 -12.06
N PRO A 124 -15.04 -12.50 -13.21
CA PRO A 124 -16.47 -12.30 -13.42
C PRO A 124 -17.32 -13.06 -12.39
N GLY A 125 -18.34 -12.40 -11.84
CA GLY A 125 -19.21 -12.95 -10.81
C GLY A 125 -18.73 -12.69 -9.40
N GLY A 126 -17.57 -12.06 -9.25
CA GLY A 126 -17.06 -11.57 -7.99
C GLY A 126 -17.87 -10.40 -7.44
N SER A 127 -17.84 -10.29 -6.18
CA SER A 127 -18.40 -9.36 -5.22
C SER A 127 -18.44 -7.90 -5.69
N LEU A 128 -19.41 -7.17 -5.15
CA LEU A 128 -19.49 -5.70 -5.17
C LEU A 128 -18.32 -5.00 -4.44
N HIS A 129 -17.37 -5.76 -3.88
CA HIS A 129 -16.26 -5.26 -3.06
C HIS A 129 -14.91 -5.57 -3.73
N LYS A 130 -14.67 -4.94 -4.88
CA LYS A 130 -13.40 -5.04 -5.57
C LYS A 130 -12.28 -4.43 -4.73
N TYR A 131 -11.11 -5.08 -4.71
CA TYR A 131 -9.96 -4.64 -3.93
C TYR A 131 -8.69 -4.73 -4.74
N VAL A 132 -7.96 -3.62 -4.83
CA VAL A 132 -6.65 -3.57 -5.45
C VAL A 132 -5.58 -3.21 -4.43
N VAL A 133 -4.47 -3.92 -4.47
CA VAL A 133 -3.28 -3.64 -3.67
C VAL A 133 -2.18 -3.15 -4.58
N PHE A 134 -1.87 -1.86 -4.51
CA PHE A 134 -0.70 -1.31 -5.16
C PHE A 134 0.53 -1.55 -4.30
N THR A 135 1.51 -2.19 -4.87
CA THR A 135 2.76 -2.58 -4.25
C THR A 135 3.92 -2.44 -5.25
N GLY A 136 5.01 -3.11 -5.03
CA GLY A 136 6.12 -3.14 -5.98
C GLY A 136 7.45 -3.06 -5.27
N GLY A 137 8.37 -2.25 -5.79
CA GLY A 137 9.44 -1.68 -5.00
C GLY A 137 8.86 -0.65 -4.02
N GLU A 138 8.51 0.54 -4.53
CA GLU A 138 7.77 1.56 -3.78
C GLU A 138 6.64 2.14 -4.63
N PRO A 139 5.36 1.86 -4.29
CA PRO A 139 4.23 2.27 -5.14
C PRO A 139 4.04 3.79 -5.18
N LEU A 140 4.38 4.51 -4.11
CA LEU A 140 4.18 5.97 -4.04
C LEU A 140 5.13 6.76 -4.97
N LEU A 141 6.07 6.10 -5.64
CA LEU A 141 6.84 6.71 -6.73
C LEU A 141 6.01 6.93 -7.99
N GLN A 142 4.93 6.16 -8.18
CA GLN A 142 4.13 6.17 -9.41
C GLN A 142 2.63 6.35 -9.18
N LEU A 143 2.10 5.92 -8.04
CA LEU A 143 0.67 6.00 -7.74
C LEU A 143 0.24 7.46 -7.57
N ASP A 144 -0.65 7.91 -8.44
CA ASP A 144 -1.18 9.27 -8.44
C ASP A 144 -2.71 9.31 -8.28
N ALA A 145 -3.25 10.50 -8.05
CA ALA A 145 -4.68 10.70 -7.85
C ALA A 145 -5.53 10.33 -9.09
N LEU A 146 -4.96 10.38 -10.29
CA LEU A 146 -5.68 10.01 -11.51
C LEU A 146 -5.92 8.51 -11.57
N LEU A 147 -4.91 7.71 -11.17
CA LEU A 147 -5.05 6.25 -11.13
C LEU A 147 -5.99 5.83 -10.00
N ILE A 148 -5.90 6.45 -8.83
CA ILE A 148 -6.81 6.17 -7.71
C ILE A 148 -8.26 6.46 -8.11
N SER A 149 -8.52 7.63 -8.71
CA SER A 149 -9.86 7.97 -9.21
C SER A 149 -10.36 6.96 -10.25
N ALA A 150 -9.50 6.55 -11.19
CA ALA A 150 -9.86 5.58 -12.21
C ALA A 150 -10.19 4.18 -11.62
N MET A 151 -9.58 3.80 -10.50
CA MET A 151 -9.92 2.58 -9.76
C MET A 151 -11.24 2.70 -9.00
N HIS A 152 -11.48 3.84 -8.33
CA HIS A 152 -12.76 4.12 -7.67
C HIS A 152 -13.93 4.14 -8.66
N ASP A 153 -13.76 4.73 -9.85
CA ASP A 153 -14.78 4.72 -10.92
C ASP A 153 -15.15 3.30 -11.37
N ARG A 154 -14.27 2.32 -11.17
CA ARG A 154 -14.48 0.89 -11.42
C ARG A 154 -14.96 0.10 -10.20
N GLY A 155 -15.21 0.78 -9.08
CA GLY A 155 -15.72 0.20 -7.84
C GLY A 155 -14.67 -0.54 -7.00
N PHE A 156 -13.38 -0.26 -7.21
CA PHE A 156 -12.31 -0.79 -6.37
C PHE A 156 -12.10 0.06 -5.11
N GLU A 157 -11.90 -0.60 -4.00
CA GLU A 157 -11.21 -0.07 -2.83
C GLU A 157 -9.70 -0.17 -3.07
N VAL A 158 -8.97 0.91 -2.82
CA VAL A 158 -7.55 1.07 -3.15
C VAL A 158 -6.69 0.94 -1.91
N ALA A 159 -5.80 -0.03 -1.90
CA ALA A 159 -4.79 -0.23 -0.85
C ALA A 159 -3.38 -0.02 -1.36
N ILE A 160 -2.48 0.32 -0.45
CA ILE A 160 -1.03 0.37 -0.70
C ILE A 160 -0.24 -0.44 0.31
N GLU A 161 0.84 -1.05 -0.17
CA GLU A 161 1.94 -1.62 0.62
C GLU A 161 3.17 -0.75 0.38
N THR A 162 3.51 0.14 1.33
CA THR A 162 4.59 1.12 1.16
C THR A 162 5.68 0.97 2.22
N ASN A 163 6.90 1.38 1.89
CA ASN A 163 8.00 1.47 2.86
C ASN A 163 7.88 2.69 3.80
N GLY A 164 6.93 3.60 3.53
CA GLY A 164 6.61 4.73 4.39
C GLY A 164 7.54 5.93 4.25
N THR A 165 8.42 5.97 3.25
CA THR A 165 9.38 7.06 3.05
C THR A 165 8.86 8.23 2.22
N LEU A 166 7.66 8.10 1.65
CA LEU A 166 7.00 9.11 0.82
C LEU A 166 5.59 9.43 1.36
N PRO A 167 5.06 10.63 1.12
CA PRO A 167 3.69 10.96 1.52
C PRO A 167 2.66 10.13 0.74
N VAL A 168 1.55 9.79 1.39
CA VAL A 168 0.43 9.09 0.76
C VAL A 168 -0.28 10.01 -0.23
N THR A 169 -0.61 9.47 -1.40
CA THR A 169 -1.49 10.12 -2.38
C THR A 169 -2.93 10.14 -1.84
N GLU A 170 -3.60 11.27 -1.96
CA GLU A 170 -4.99 11.43 -1.55
C GLU A 170 -5.91 10.41 -2.25
N GLY A 171 -6.87 9.87 -1.51
CA GLY A 171 -7.86 8.92 -1.99
C GLY A 171 -7.50 7.45 -1.76
N VAL A 172 -6.34 7.11 -1.21
CA VAL A 172 -6.04 5.74 -0.79
C VAL A 172 -6.95 5.33 0.36
N ASP A 173 -7.62 4.17 0.25
CA ASP A 173 -8.60 3.69 1.23
C ASP A 173 -7.94 2.89 2.37
N TRP A 174 -6.85 2.18 2.08
CA TRP A 174 -6.10 1.37 3.05
C TRP A 174 -4.59 1.59 2.92
N VAL A 175 -3.95 2.00 4.01
CA VAL A 175 -2.51 2.27 4.05
C VAL A 175 -1.81 1.27 4.96
N CYS A 176 -1.04 0.36 4.36
CA CYS A 176 -0.10 -0.52 5.05
C CYS A 176 1.31 0.04 4.94
N VAL A 177 1.92 0.35 6.08
CA VAL A 177 3.29 0.86 6.16
C VAL A 177 4.22 -0.22 6.67
N SER A 178 5.29 -0.51 5.92
CA SER A 178 6.33 -1.46 6.30
C SER A 178 7.69 -0.76 6.43
N PRO A 179 8.01 -0.17 7.61
CA PRO A 179 9.25 0.58 7.82
C PRO A 179 10.49 -0.27 7.57
N LYS A 180 11.49 0.33 6.96
CA LYS A 180 12.78 -0.29 6.69
C LYS A 180 13.87 0.39 7.51
N GLN A 181 14.66 -0.40 8.21
CA GLN A 181 15.80 0.13 8.96
C GLN A 181 16.73 0.94 8.06
N GLY A 182 17.21 2.07 8.58
CA GLY A 182 18.10 2.98 7.84
C GLY A 182 17.38 3.95 6.91
N ALA A 183 16.05 3.79 6.72
CA ALA A 183 15.22 4.74 5.98
C ALA A 183 14.46 5.67 6.93
N ALA A 184 14.35 6.95 6.55
CA ALA A 184 13.51 7.90 7.27
C ALA A 184 12.02 7.56 7.07
N LEU A 185 11.30 7.35 8.17
CA LEU A 185 9.86 7.13 8.14
C LEU A 185 9.14 8.48 8.07
N VAL A 186 8.43 8.72 6.96
CA VAL A 186 7.60 9.92 6.74
C VAL A 186 6.16 9.67 7.17
N LEU A 187 5.67 8.43 6.97
CA LEU A 187 4.30 8.06 7.31
C LEU A 187 4.21 7.57 8.76
N GLU A 188 3.80 8.46 9.64
CA GLU A 188 3.61 8.17 11.08
C GLU A 188 2.18 7.75 11.41
N ARG A 189 1.32 7.58 10.40
CA ARG A 189 -0.08 7.16 10.53
C ARG A 189 -0.55 6.38 9.32
N GLY A 190 -1.54 5.50 9.52
CA GLY A 190 -2.12 4.65 8.51
C GLY A 190 -3.10 3.66 9.13
N ASP A 191 -3.54 2.68 8.35
CA ASP A 191 -4.43 1.64 8.84
C ASP A 191 -3.63 0.54 9.54
N GLU A 192 -2.48 0.12 8.97
CA GLU A 192 -1.61 -0.84 9.63
C GLU A 192 -0.12 -0.50 9.48
N ILE A 193 0.65 -0.85 10.50
CA ILE A 193 2.10 -0.90 10.45
C ILE A 193 2.54 -2.37 10.54
N LYS A 194 3.30 -2.83 9.55
CA LYS A 194 3.77 -4.20 9.42
C LYS A 194 5.29 -4.23 9.40
N VAL A 195 5.87 -4.58 10.53
CA VAL A 195 7.32 -4.54 10.74
C VAL A 195 7.93 -5.91 10.50
N VAL A 196 8.83 -6.00 9.51
CA VAL A 196 9.61 -7.22 9.28
C VAL A 196 10.65 -7.36 10.39
N VAL A 197 10.74 -8.54 11.00
CA VAL A 197 11.63 -8.80 12.13
C VAL A 197 12.46 -10.08 11.93
N PRO A 198 13.70 -10.11 12.45
CA PRO A 198 14.44 -9.02 13.10
C PRO A 198 15.09 -8.08 12.08
N GLN A 199 15.17 -6.81 12.38
CA GLN A 199 16.10 -5.88 11.77
C GLN A 199 16.97 -5.29 12.89
N ALA A 200 18.22 -4.89 12.60
CA ALA A 200 19.05 -4.28 13.61
C ALA A 200 18.45 -2.95 14.08
N ASP A 201 18.70 -2.56 15.33
CA ASP A 201 18.30 -1.26 15.90
C ASP A 201 16.81 -0.88 15.74
N GLN A 202 15.90 -1.88 15.60
CA GLN A 202 14.46 -1.61 15.55
C GLN A 202 13.93 -1.24 16.93
N ASP A 203 13.35 -0.04 17.03
CA ASP A 203 12.65 0.40 18.23
C ASP A 203 11.13 0.17 18.08
N LEU A 204 10.66 -1.00 18.51
CA LEU A 204 9.24 -1.32 18.50
C LEU A 204 8.43 -0.41 19.44
N ALA A 205 9.05 0.12 20.51
CA ALA A 205 8.36 1.03 21.42
C ALA A 205 8.11 2.40 20.77
N ALA A 206 9.03 2.87 19.93
CA ALA A 206 8.81 4.07 19.13
C ALA A 206 7.67 3.87 18.11
N PHE A 207 7.62 2.73 17.43
CA PHE A 207 6.52 2.42 16.50
C PHE A 207 5.17 2.33 17.22
N GLU A 208 5.11 1.87 18.46
CA GLU A 208 3.89 1.82 19.27
C GLU A 208 3.29 3.20 19.57
N GLN A 209 4.05 4.28 19.44
CA GLN A 209 3.57 5.67 19.64
C GLN A 209 2.95 6.25 18.36
N LEU A 210 3.12 5.59 17.22
CA LEU A 210 2.59 6.05 15.95
C LEU A 210 1.08 5.81 15.85
N ASN A 211 0.41 6.57 14.97
CA ASN A 211 -1.03 6.53 14.82
C ASN A 211 -1.47 5.50 13.77
N PHE A 212 -1.39 4.22 14.13
CA PHE A 212 -1.90 3.10 13.33
C PHE A 212 -2.99 2.36 14.10
N GLN A 213 -3.95 1.78 13.35
CA GLN A 213 -5.03 0.96 13.93
C GLN A 213 -4.54 -0.46 14.24
N HIS A 214 -3.67 -1.00 13.38
CA HIS A 214 -3.17 -2.37 13.48
C HIS A 214 -1.64 -2.40 13.49
N PHE A 215 -1.09 -3.28 14.33
CA PHE A 215 0.34 -3.47 14.51
C PHE A 215 0.71 -4.92 14.24
N PHE A 216 1.57 -5.17 13.26
CA PHE A 216 1.99 -6.52 12.88
C PHE A 216 3.51 -6.68 12.90
N LEU A 217 3.95 -7.83 13.43
CA LEU A 217 5.31 -8.33 13.25
C LEU A 217 5.28 -9.44 12.21
N GLN A 218 6.12 -9.32 11.20
CA GLN A 218 6.26 -10.31 10.14
C GLN A 218 7.66 -10.91 10.18
N PRO A 219 7.79 -12.23 10.34
CA PRO A 219 9.10 -12.88 10.28
C PRO A 219 9.79 -12.61 8.95
N MET A 220 11.06 -12.18 9.01
CA MET A 220 11.89 -12.06 7.81
C MET A 220 12.06 -13.44 7.17
N ASP A 221 11.76 -13.53 5.87
CA ASP A 221 11.97 -14.75 5.10
C ASP A 221 13.45 -14.99 4.80
N GLY A 222 13.81 -16.22 4.49
CA GLY A 222 15.18 -16.60 4.16
C GLY A 222 15.67 -17.79 4.98
N PRO A 223 17.00 -18.02 5.02
CA PRO A 223 17.59 -19.17 5.71
C PRO A 223 17.23 -19.31 7.19
N ASP A 224 17.05 -18.17 7.87
CA ASP A 224 16.71 -18.10 9.30
C ASP A 224 15.21 -18.01 9.58
N LYS A 225 14.32 -18.28 8.61
CA LYS A 225 12.87 -18.11 8.72
C LYS A 225 12.27 -18.71 9.99
N GLN A 226 12.67 -19.93 10.36
CA GLN A 226 12.16 -20.58 11.56
C GLN A 226 12.51 -19.78 12.83
N ARG A 227 13.77 -19.39 12.98
CA ARG A 227 14.26 -18.57 14.10
C ARG A 227 13.57 -17.21 14.16
N ASN A 228 13.39 -16.57 13.00
CA ASN A 228 12.71 -15.29 12.89
C ASN A 228 11.23 -15.41 13.26
N THR A 229 10.59 -16.53 12.93
CA THR A 229 9.20 -16.83 13.32
C THR A 229 9.06 -16.99 14.83
N GLU A 230 9.96 -17.77 15.46
CA GLU A 230 9.99 -17.92 16.91
C GLU A 230 10.22 -16.58 17.62
N PHE A 231 11.12 -15.73 17.09
CA PHE A 231 11.36 -14.39 17.59
C PHE A 231 10.08 -13.53 17.51
N ALA A 232 9.41 -13.48 16.35
CA ALA A 232 8.18 -12.73 16.16
C ALA A 232 7.05 -13.18 17.09
N ILE A 233 6.85 -14.51 17.24
CA ILE A 233 5.87 -15.09 18.16
C ILE A 233 6.14 -14.67 19.60
N ASN A 234 7.39 -14.81 20.07
CA ASN A 234 7.76 -14.47 21.44
C ASN A 234 7.61 -12.96 21.69
N THR A 235 7.94 -12.13 20.71
CA THR A 235 7.77 -10.67 20.81
C THR A 235 6.28 -10.30 20.88
N CYS A 236 5.42 -10.90 20.07
CA CYS A 236 3.97 -10.69 20.15
C CYS A 236 3.40 -11.07 21.52
N LYS A 237 3.86 -12.19 22.11
CA LYS A 237 3.45 -12.61 23.47
C LYS A 237 3.86 -11.61 24.55
N GLN A 238 5.00 -10.94 24.40
CA GLN A 238 5.53 -9.96 25.35
C GLN A 238 4.94 -8.56 25.13
N ARG A 239 4.50 -8.26 23.90
CA ARG A 239 3.97 -6.97 23.48
C ARG A 239 2.57 -7.13 22.86
N PRO A 240 1.48 -7.16 23.63
CA PRO A 240 0.13 -7.53 23.17
C PRO A 240 -0.48 -6.58 22.13
N ARG A 241 0.11 -5.40 21.91
CA ARG A 241 -0.28 -4.49 20.83
C ARG A 241 0.05 -5.08 19.46
N TRP A 242 1.10 -5.91 19.39
CA TRP A 242 1.57 -6.53 18.16
C TRP A 242 0.89 -7.87 17.91
N ARG A 243 0.51 -8.09 16.67
CA ARG A 243 -0.05 -9.34 16.15
C ARG A 243 0.94 -9.97 15.19
N LEU A 244 0.95 -11.29 15.11
CA LEU A 244 1.76 -12.01 14.13
C LEU A 244 1.12 -11.87 12.73
N SER A 245 1.89 -11.42 11.74
CA SER A 245 1.59 -11.58 10.32
C SER A 245 2.48 -12.68 9.75
N VAL A 246 1.91 -13.56 8.95
CA VAL A 246 2.66 -14.55 8.18
C VAL A 246 2.44 -14.30 6.69
N GLN A 247 3.39 -14.73 5.86
CA GLN A 247 3.26 -14.67 4.41
C GLN A 247 2.44 -15.87 3.93
N MET A 248 1.10 -15.78 4.07
CA MET A 248 0.18 -16.89 3.72
C MET A 248 0.33 -17.34 2.25
N HIS A 249 0.58 -16.41 1.34
CA HIS A 249 0.80 -16.71 -0.06
C HIS A 249 1.96 -17.71 -0.24
N LYS A 250 3.07 -17.55 0.49
CA LYS A 250 4.20 -18.50 0.45
C LYS A 250 3.85 -19.86 1.05
N LEU A 251 3.02 -19.90 2.11
CA LEU A 251 2.59 -21.15 2.74
C LEU A 251 1.62 -21.94 1.85
N LEU A 252 0.75 -21.22 1.14
CA LEU A 252 -0.29 -21.80 0.29
C LEU A 252 0.13 -21.91 -1.19
N GLN A 253 1.35 -21.45 -1.53
CA GLN A 253 1.88 -21.43 -2.91
C GLN A 253 0.97 -20.63 -3.86
N LEU A 254 0.39 -19.52 -3.37
CA LEU A 254 -0.36 -18.58 -4.17
C LEU A 254 0.59 -17.61 -4.89
N PRO A 255 0.15 -17.05 -6.06
CA PRO A 255 0.94 -16.02 -6.72
C PRO A 255 1.14 -14.79 -5.87
#